data_948de12f04591038c10efc8046a17a1e
#
_entry.id   948de12f04591038c10efc8046a17a1e
#
_cell.length_a   1.000
_cell.length_b   1.000
_cell.length_c   1.000
_cell.angle_alpha   90.00
_cell.angle_beta   90.00
_cell.angle_gamma   90.00
#
_symmetry.space_group_name_H-M   'P 1'
#
loop_
_entity.id
_entity.type
_entity.pdbx_description
1 polymer ?
#
loop_
_entity_poly.entity_id
_entity_poly.type
_entity_poly.pdbx_seq_one_letter_code
_entity_poly.pdbx_strand_id
1 'polypeptide(L)'
;NSPIPNVVERKYLCQLEEPLDPEAMAQGAALLVGTHDFRSFCGRRRFKKSTVRRIDAIQVERLGAEIRLTYTGNGFLNQMVRLITGALVETGLGLYPPEHIADILAAKDRSAAGRVMPPEGLCLESVTY
;
A
#
# COMPACT_ATOMS: atom_id res chain seq x y z
N ASN A 1 -1.88 -17.17 -17.59
CA ASN A 1 -1.69 -15.92 -17.21
C ASN A 1 -1.05 -15.12 -18.26
N SER A 2 -1.58 -14.09 -18.54
CA SER A 2 -1.16 -13.25 -19.53
C SER A 2 -0.16 -12.31 -19.01
N PRO A 3 1.03 -12.48 -19.35
CA PRO A 3 1.99 -11.54 -18.93
C PRO A 3 1.81 -10.27 -19.70
N ILE A 4 1.19 -9.33 -19.08
CA ILE A 4 1.31 -7.99 -19.56
C ILE A 4 2.73 -7.56 -19.21
N PRO A 5 3.57 -7.20 -20.18
CA PRO A 5 4.93 -6.80 -19.87
C PRO A 5 4.94 -5.61 -18.92
N ASN A 6 5.91 -5.59 -18.01
CA ASN A 6 6.09 -4.49 -17.08
C ASN A 6 5.02 -4.35 -16.02
N VAL A 7 4.34 -5.46 -15.71
CA VAL A 7 3.39 -5.48 -14.59
C VAL A 7 3.98 -6.31 -13.47
N VAL A 8 3.98 -5.75 -12.27
CA VAL A 8 4.46 -6.39 -11.07
C VAL A 8 3.28 -6.55 -10.13
N GLU A 9 3.18 -7.74 -9.53
CA GLU A 9 2.12 -8.00 -8.56
C GLU A 9 2.74 -8.31 -7.20
N ARG A 10 2.17 -7.72 -6.15
CA ARG A 10 2.57 -7.98 -4.77
C ARG A 10 1.35 -8.26 -3.94
N LYS A 11 1.44 -9.22 -3.05
CA LYS A 11 0.34 -9.58 -2.17
C LYS A 11 0.76 -9.51 -0.72
N TYR A 12 -0.12 -8.96 0.11
CA TYR A 12 0.05 -8.93 1.54
C TYR A 12 -1.16 -9.57 2.20
N LEU A 13 -0.92 -10.34 3.23
CA LEU A 13 -1.97 -10.97 4.01
C LEU A 13 -1.88 -10.42 5.42
N CYS A 14 -2.92 -9.73 5.85
CA CYS A 14 -2.95 -9.06 7.15
C CYS A 14 -3.89 -9.77 8.10
N GLN A 15 -3.40 -10.02 9.32
CA GLN A 15 -4.16 -10.70 10.35
C GLN A 15 -4.01 -9.89 11.63
N LEU A 16 -5.09 -9.27 12.08
CA LEU A 16 -5.08 -8.45 13.26
C LEU A 16 -6.11 -8.95 14.25
N GLU A 17 -5.82 -8.78 15.55
CA GLU A 17 -6.79 -9.07 16.58
C GLU A 17 -7.95 -8.09 16.51
N GLU A 18 -7.66 -6.83 16.21
CA GLU A 18 -8.69 -5.83 16.06
C GLU A 18 -9.28 -5.88 14.66
N PRO A 19 -10.60 -5.70 14.55
CA PRO A 19 -11.21 -5.75 13.22
C PRO A 19 -10.78 -4.57 12.37
N LEU A 20 -10.44 -4.87 11.13
CA LEU A 20 -10.15 -3.85 10.13
C LEU A 20 -11.40 -3.60 9.30
N ASP A 21 -11.60 -2.36 8.90
CA ASP A 21 -12.67 -2.00 7.99
C ASP A 21 -12.16 -2.09 6.55
N PRO A 22 -12.49 -3.17 5.83
CA PRO A 22 -11.97 -3.35 4.48
C PRO A 22 -12.51 -2.30 3.51
N GLU A 23 -13.69 -1.77 3.77
CA GLU A 23 -14.26 -0.76 2.90
C GLU A 23 -13.48 0.56 3.01
N ALA A 24 -13.13 0.96 4.23
CA ALA A 24 -12.30 2.15 4.42
C ALA A 24 -10.93 1.97 3.78
N MET A 25 -10.35 0.77 3.91
CA MET A 25 -9.08 0.45 3.27
C MET A 25 -9.19 0.55 1.75
N ALA A 26 -10.28 0.03 1.18
CA ALA A 26 -10.48 0.08 -0.27
C ALA A 26 -10.65 1.52 -0.75
N GLN A 27 -11.32 2.36 0.01
CA GLN A 27 -11.48 3.77 -0.34
C GLN A 27 -10.12 4.48 -0.35
N GLY A 28 -9.30 4.23 0.66
CA GLY A 28 -7.95 4.79 0.69
C GLY A 28 -7.10 4.28 -0.45
N ALA A 29 -7.20 2.99 -0.74
CA ALA A 29 -6.44 2.37 -1.83
C ALA A 29 -6.81 2.97 -3.19
N ALA A 30 -8.08 3.27 -3.41
CA ALA A 30 -8.53 3.85 -4.67
C ALA A 30 -7.86 5.19 -4.97
N LEU A 31 -7.48 5.92 -3.94
CA LEU A 31 -6.82 7.21 -4.11
C LEU A 31 -5.38 7.07 -4.62
N LEU A 32 -4.81 5.88 -4.52
CA LEU A 32 -3.44 5.61 -4.95
C LEU A 32 -3.36 5.01 -6.35
N VAL A 33 -4.51 4.62 -6.92
CA VAL A 33 -4.53 4.05 -8.26
C VAL A 33 -4.23 5.15 -9.27
N GLY A 34 -3.45 4.82 -10.28
CA GLY A 34 -3.02 5.76 -11.30
C GLY A 34 -1.55 6.05 -11.20
N THR A 35 -1.12 7.05 -11.95
CA THR A 35 0.27 7.48 -11.98
C THR A 35 0.45 8.65 -11.01
N HIS A 36 1.33 8.46 -10.04
CA HIS A 36 1.58 9.46 -9.01
C HIS A 36 3.04 9.46 -8.62
N ASP A 37 3.46 10.52 -7.95
CA ASP A 37 4.76 10.57 -7.32
C ASP A 37 4.63 9.96 -5.92
N PHE A 38 5.19 8.77 -5.76
CA PHE A 38 5.08 8.01 -4.50
C PHE A 38 6.25 8.25 -3.56
N ARG A 39 6.80 9.46 -3.56
CA ARG A 39 7.93 9.77 -2.71
C ARG A 39 7.64 9.55 -1.23
N SER A 40 6.42 9.84 -0.78
CA SER A 40 6.03 9.60 0.61
C SER A 40 6.08 8.13 0.99
N PHE A 41 6.04 7.25 0.00
CA PHE A 41 6.06 5.81 0.21
C PHE A 41 7.34 5.19 -0.30
N CYS A 42 8.43 5.95 -0.32
CA CYS A 42 9.75 5.45 -0.71
C CYS A 42 10.60 5.34 0.54
N GLY A 43 11.16 4.16 0.79
CA GLY A 43 11.97 3.91 1.97
C GLY A 43 13.37 4.51 1.90
N ARG A 44 13.78 5.02 0.74
CA ARG A 44 15.09 5.63 0.58
C ARG A 44 14.99 7.13 0.54
N ARG A 45 15.68 7.80 1.46
CA ARG A 45 15.68 9.25 1.53
C ARG A 45 16.28 9.90 0.29
N ARG A 46 17.35 9.31 -0.23
CA ARG A 46 18.06 9.87 -1.37
C ARG A 46 17.94 8.95 -2.56
N PHE A 47 16.75 8.87 -3.08
CA PHE A 47 16.52 8.08 -4.25
C PHE A 47 16.83 8.95 -5.48
N LYS A 48 17.80 8.55 -6.26
CA LYS A 48 18.29 9.34 -7.39
C LYS A 48 17.43 9.23 -8.62
N LYS A 49 16.64 8.18 -8.73
CA LYS A 49 15.75 7.98 -9.86
C LYS A 49 14.39 8.57 -9.57
N SER A 50 13.55 8.63 -10.59
CA SER A 50 12.19 9.10 -10.42
C SER A 50 11.42 8.25 -9.40
N THR A 51 10.64 8.90 -8.54
CA THR A 51 9.74 8.22 -7.61
C THR A 51 8.32 8.15 -8.18
N VAL A 52 8.14 8.49 -9.45
CA VAL A 52 6.85 8.36 -10.10
C VAL A 52 6.63 6.90 -10.49
N ARG A 53 5.49 6.36 -10.11
CA ARG A 53 5.11 4.98 -10.44
C ARG A 53 3.63 4.96 -10.79
N ARG A 54 3.21 3.88 -11.44
CA ARG A 54 1.81 3.66 -11.78
C ARG A 54 1.30 2.45 -11.02
N ILE A 55 0.22 2.63 -10.29
CA ILE A 55 -0.51 1.52 -9.68
C ILE A 55 -1.75 1.28 -10.52
N ASP A 56 -1.88 0.07 -11.06
CA ASP A 56 -3.01 -0.29 -11.90
C ASP A 56 -4.22 -0.67 -11.05
N ALA A 57 -3.97 -1.34 -9.94
CA ALA A 57 -5.06 -1.78 -9.06
C ALA A 57 -4.52 -2.10 -7.68
N ILE A 58 -5.35 -1.86 -6.68
CA ILE A 58 -5.13 -2.36 -5.33
C ILE A 58 -6.43 -3.02 -4.91
N GLN A 59 -6.39 -4.34 -4.74
CA GLN A 59 -7.56 -5.10 -4.34
C GLN A 59 -7.50 -5.38 -2.84
N VAL A 60 -8.61 -5.13 -2.17
CA VAL A 60 -8.74 -5.40 -0.73
C VAL A 60 -9.81 -6.48 -0.59
N GLU A 61 -9.43 -7.63 -0.07
CA GLU A 61 -10.34 -8.76 0.07
C GLU A 61 -10.34 -9.25 1.51
N ARG A 62 -11.53 -9.47 2.04
CA ARG A 62 -11.67 -10.07 3.36
C ARG A 62 -11.79 -11.57 3.21
N LEU A 63 -10.92 -12.31 3.89
CA LEU A 63 -10.90 -13.76 3.87
C LEU A 63 -11.00 -14.25 5.31
N GLY A 64 -12.24 -14.33 5.83
CA GLY A 64 -12.45 -14.72 7.22
C GLY A 64 -11.87 -13.67 8.17
N ALA A 65 -10.90 -14.06 8.99
CA ALA A 65 -10.24 -13.16 9.94
C ALA A 65 -9.07 -12.42 9.33
N GLU A 66 -8.82 -12.61 8.04
CA GLU A 66 -7.68 -12.03 7.37
C GLU A 66 -8.12 -11.06 6.29
N ILE A 67 -7.24 -10.13 5.93
CA ILE A 67 -7.45 -9.24 4.79
C ILE A 67 -6.27 -9.41 3.86
N ARG A 68 -6.58 -9.67 2.60
CA ARG A 68 -5.56 -9.79 1.56
C ARG A 68 -5.56 -8.54 0.70
N LEU A 69 -4.37 -7.98 0.53
CA LEU A 69 -4.15 -6.80 -0.31
C LEU A 69 -3.33 -7.24 -1.51
N THR A 70 -3.82 -6.96 -2.70
CA THR A 70 -3.11 -7.28 -3.94
C THR A 70 -2.82 -5.99 -4.69
N TYR A 71 -1.54 -5.74 -4.93
CA TYR A 71 -1.07 -4.54 -5.60
C TYR A 71 -0.56 -4.91 -6.99
N THR A 72 -1.02 -4.20 -8.00
CA THR A 72 -0.58 -4.40 -9.38
C THR A 72 -0.13 -3.06 -9.95
N GLY A 73 1.04 -3.00 -10.54
CA GLY A 73 1.56 -1.76 -11.09
C GLY A 73 2.77 -1.98 -11.99
N ASN A 74 3.36 -0.89 -12.44
CA ASN A 74 4.51 -0.96 -13.34
C ASN A 74 5.85 -1.14 -12.60
N GLY A 75 5.83 -1.11 -11.30
CA GLY A 75 7.00 -1.27 -10.46
C GLY A 75 6.77 -0.58 -9.13
N PHE A 76 7.57 -0.97 -8.14
CA PHE A 76 7.40 -0.42 -6.80
C PHE A 76 8.74 0.06 -6.27
N LEU A 77 8.71 1.19 -5.58
CA LEU A 77 9.87 1.75 -4.93
C LEU A 77 10.26 0.89 -3.72
N ASN A 78 11.46 1.15 -3.20
CA ASN A 78 11.92 0.47 -1.99
C ASN A 78 10.90 0.66 -0.88
N GLN A 79 10.45 -0.44 -0.30
CA GLN A 79 9.46 -0.50 0.77
C GLN A 79 8.11 0.14 0.46
N MET A 80 7.86 0.50 -0.79
CA MET A 80 6.64 1.21 -1.18
C MET A 80 5.37 0.47 -0.75
N VAL A 81 5.28 -0.81 -1.08
CA VAL A 81 4.09 -1.59 -0.79
C VAL A 81 3.89 -1.76 0.71
N ARG A 82 4.99 -1.95 1.46
CA ARG A 82 4.91 -2.05 2.92
C ARG A 82 4.39 -0.76 3.54
N LEU A 83 4.88 0.38 3.06
CA LEU A 83 4.47 1.68 3.59
C LEU A 83 3.02 1.97 3.27
N ILE A 84 2.59 1.63 2.06
CA ILE A 84 1.18 1.79 1.68
C ILE A 84 0.31 0.87 2.54
N THR A 85 0.73 -0.38 2.73
CA THR A 85 -0.02 -1.33 3.54
C THR A 85 -0.18 -0.83 4.97
N GLY A 86 0.90 -0.27 5.55
CA GLY A 86 0.82 0.30 6.89
C GLY A 86 -0.19 1.44 6.98
N ALA A 87 -0.19 2.32 5.99
CA ALA A 87 -1.14 3.43 5.96
C ALA A 87 -2.58 2.95 5.80
N LEU A 88 -2.79 1.93 4.97
CA LEU A 88 -4.12 1.36 4.78
C LEU A 88 -4.62 0.64 6.02
N VAL A 89 -3.73 -0.04 6.73
CA VAL A 89 -4.10 -0.69 8.00
C VAL A 89 -4.52 0.37 9.03
N GLU A 90 -3.79 1.47 9.13
CA GLU A 90 -4.17 2.56 10.02
C GLU A 90 -5.53 3.11 9.66
N THR A 91 -5.81 3.23 8.36
CA THR A 91 -7.13 3.66 7.88
C THR A 91 -8.19 2.64 8.27
N GLY A 92 -7.90 1.37 8.12
CA GLY A 92 -8.83 0.30 8.47
C GLY A 92 -9.10 0.20 9.96
N LEU A 93 -8.15 0.63 10.78
CA LEU A 93 -8.33 0.69 12.23
C LEU A 93 -9.12 1.91 12.68
N GLY A 94 -9.40 2.83 11.76
CA GLY A 94 -10.14 4.04 12.09
C GLY A 94 -9.29 5.17 12.65
N LEU A 95 -7.96 5.05 12.56
CA LEU A 95 -7.07 6.09 13.07
C LEU A 95 -7.11 7.34 12.20
N TYR A 96 -7.37 7.15 10.91
CA TYR A 96 -7.45 8.26 9.96
C TYR A 96 -8.59 7.99 8.97
N PRO A 97 -9.21 9.04 8.42
CA PRO A 97 -10.17 8.84 7.33
C PRO A 97 -9.44 8.42 6.06
N PRO A 98 -10.15 7.77 5.12
CA PRO A 98 -9.50 7.37 3.86
C PRO A 98 -8.85 8.53 3.10
N GLU A 99 -9.42 9.72 3.20
CA GLU A 99 -8.89 10.90 2.52
C GLU A 99 -7.47 11.26 2.97
N HIS A 100 -7.08 10.83 4.17
CA HIS A 100 -5.74 11.07 4.68
C HIS A 100 -4.66 10.45 3.76
N ILE A 101 -5.00 9.38 3.08
CA ILE A 101 -4.09 8.74 2.12
C ILE A 101 -3.69 9.73 1.02
N ALA A 102 -4.66 10.52 0.52
CA ALA A 102 -4.36 11.52 -0.50
C ALA A 102 -3.44 12.61 0.04
N ASP A 103 -3.61 12.97 1.31
CA ASP A 103 -2.76 13.97 1.94
C ASP A 103 -1.32 13.49 2.06
N ILE A 104 -1.15 12.21 2.43
CA ILE A 104 0.18 11.61 2.50
C ILE A 104 0.84 11.63 1.12
N LEU A 105 0.11 11.23 0.10
CA LEU A 105 0.62 11.18 -1.26
C LEU A 105 1.04 12.57 -1.73
N ALA A 106 0.20 13.57 -1.47
CA ALA A 106 0.46 14.93 -1.92
C ALA A 106 1.63 15.59 -1.20
N ALA A 107 1.95 15.13 0.00
CA ALA A 107 3.05 15.70 0.79
C ALA A 107 4.42 15.45 0.16
N LYS A 108 4.56 14.37 -0.58
CA LYS A 108 5.83 13.98 -1.21
C LYS A 108 6.99 13.96 -0.21
N ASP A 109 6.70 13.44 0.97
CA ASP A 109 7.65 13.40 2.08
C ASP A 109 7.44 12.10 2.83
N ARG A 110 8.51 11.33 3.00
CA ARG A 110 8.45 10.03 3.68
C ARG A 110 7.92 10.16 5.10
N SER A 111 8.21 11.25 5.79
CA SER A 111 7.74 11.44 7.15
C SER A 111 6.23 11.53 7.26
N ALA A 112 5.55 11.91 6.18
CA ALA A 112 4.09 11.99 6.17
C ALA A 112 3.43 10.62 6.22
N ALA A 113 4.12 9.57 5.75
CA ALA A 113 3.57 8.22 5.70
C ALA A 113 3.58 7.50 7.04
N GLY A 114 4.23 8.07 8.06
CA GLY A 114 4.26 7.43 9.35
C GLY A 114 5.23 6.26 9.41
N ARG A 115 4.93 5.29 10.25
CA ARG A 115 5.82 4.17 10.49
C ARG A 115 5.72 3.11 9.43
N VAL A 116 6.84 2.41 9.21
CA VAL A 116 6.80 1.18 8.44
C VAL A 116 6.01 0.16 9.27
N MET A 117 5.23 -0.66 8.58
CA MET A 117 4.48 -1.74 9.22
C MET A 117 5.38 -2.54 10.14
N PRO A 118 4.98 -2.80 11.39
CA PRO A 118 5.79 -3.59 12.30
C PRO A 118 6.07 -4.97 11.72
N PRO A 119 7.27 -5.50 11.92
CA PRO A 119 7.61 -6.81 11.37
C PRO A 119 6.88 -7.96 12.04
N GLU A 120 6.22 -7.71 13.17
CA GLU A 120 5.64 -8.81 13.90
C GLU A 120 4.27 -9.17 13.39
N GLY A 121 4.23 -10.05 12.41
CA GLY A 121 3.07 -10.86 12.16
C GLY A 121 1.76 -10.21 11.81
N LEU A 122 1.68 -8.90 11.71
CA LEU A 122 0.42 -8.27 11.34
C LEU A 122 0.13 -8.48 9.87
N CYS A 123 1.13 -8.32 9.03
CA CYS A 123 0.98 -8.54 7.61
C CYS A 123 2.22 -9.22 7.07
N LEU A 124 2.00 -10.22 6.25
CA LEU A 124 3.08 -10.96 5.59
C LEU A 124 3.00 -10.73 4.10
N GLU A 125 4.13 -10.38 3.52
CA GLU A 125 4.22 -10.25 2.08
C GLU A 125 4.33 -11.63 1.45
N SER A 126 3.54 -11.85 0.41
CA SER A 126 3.61 -13.05 -0.40
C SER A 126 3.81 -12.62 -1.84
N VAL A 127 4.85 -13.14 -2.47
CA VAL A 127 5.12 -12.81 -3.86
C VAL A 127 4.68 -13.98 -4.71
N THR A 128 3.83 -13.71 -5.70
CA THR A 128 3.34 -14.70 -6.62
C THR A 128 3.66 -14.25 -8.04
N TYR A 129 4.23 -15.13 -8.79
CA TYR A 129 4.57 -14.84 -10.19
C TYR A 129 3.62 -15.52 -11.13
#